data_aef9e54cefe62616e6505129ac47c027
#
_entry.id   aef9e54cefe62616e6505129ac47c027
#
_cell.length_a   1.000
_cell.length_b   1.000
_cell.length_c   1.000
_cell.angle_alpha   90.00
_cell.angle_beta   90.00
_cell.angle_gamma   90.00
#
_symmetry.space_group_name_H-M   'P 1'
#
loop_
_entity.id
_entity.type
_entity.pdbx_description
1 polymer ?
#
loop_
_entity_poly.entity_id
_entity_poly.type
_entity_poly.pdbx_seq_one_letter_code
_entity_poly.pdbx_strand_id
1 'polypeptide(L)'
;MTLLTEKKKITIMIAIITSMFFSSINQTIIGVAMPRIIAKLGGMDYYSWAITIYLLTSTVASVLVGKLSDIYGRKPFILTGIGLFSLGALLSGFSTDIFQLITYRAIQGAGAGIIMSTAFTAMGDLYEPRERAKWTGVMSAVFGVSSVAGPLLGGYIVDHLDWHWVFWIFLPIGLLAFALILLNFPQVEKRKGESVDYFGSLFLTTTIVPMLLAFSWAGDGAGKYAWSSWQIIGLLSVTVVSLLIFVLVEMKVKTPVLPLGLFKNSIFTVSNLVGFFLNAGMMGAIIYVPFFVQGVKGISPTMAGYVAMPMSIAMLATSALSGQLITKTGKYKKMAIGGLLLMTFGMVMMYFMVPSTPIYVLVAYMIILGLGMGIAMPVFSLTVQNAVAPQQLGVATATSQLFRNLGGTIGIAVMGSVMSSAMAKKMTDMSGTLGQGAASAPTD
;
A
#
# COMPACT_ATOMS: atom_id res chain seq x y z
N MET A 1 14.90 24.07 -14.62
CA MET A 1 15.07 22.85 -15.43
C MET A 1 14.83 23.04 -16.93
N THR A 2 14.70 24.23 -17.41
CA THR A 2 14.47 24.63 -18.82
C THR A 2 15.62 24.35 -19.79
N LEU A 3 16.78 23.93 -19.32
CA LEU A 3 17.98 23.68 -20.14
C LEU A 3 18.28 22.20 -20.45
N LEU A 4 17.38 21.29 -20.05
CA LEU A 4 17.57 19.88 -20.35
C LEU A 4 17.08 19.56 -21.78
N THR A 5 17.89 18.81 -22.53
CA THR A 5 17.45 18.27 -23.82
C THR A 5 16.30 17.28 -23.60
N GLU A 6 15.37 17.23 -24.57
CA GLU A 6 14.23 16.30 -24.49
C GLU A 6 14.67 14.84 -24.27
N LYS A 7 15.77 14.41 -24.90
CA LYS A 7 16.34 13.07 -24.67
C LYS A 7 16.69 12.84 -23.21
N LYS A 8 17.31 13.81 -22.53
CA LYS A 8 17.65 13.68 -21.10
C LYS A 8 16.41 13.63 -20.22
N LYS A 9 15.38 14.48 -20.49
CA LYS A 9 14.11 14.43 -19.75
C LYS A 9 13.44 13.05 -19.86
N ILE A 10 13.38 12.49 -21.07
CA ILE A 10 12.82 11.16 -21.33
C ILE A 10 13.61 10.08 -20.59
N THR A 11 14.95 10.11 -20.64
CA THR A 11 15.82 9.15 -19.91
C THR A 11 15.58 9.20 -18.41
N ILE A 12 15.45 10.39 -17.83
CA ILE A 12 15.14 10.57 -16.39
C ILE A 12 13.76 9.99 -16.07
N MET A 13 12.76 10.28 -16.92
CA MET A 13 11.41 9.74 -16.70
C MET A 13 11.35 8.21 -16.80
N ILE A 14 12.06 7.63 -17.77
CA ILE A 14 12.18 6.17 -17.87
C ILE A 14 12.80 5.60 -16.59
N ALA A 15 13.87 6.21 -16.08
CA ALA A 15 14.50 5.75 -14.85
C ALA A 15 13.56 5.87 -13.61
N ILE A 16 12.79 6.97 -13.52
CA ILE A 16 11.78 7.16 -12.47
C ILE A 16 10.67 6.11 -12.59
N ILE A 17 10.13 5.90 -13.79
CA ILE A 17 9.09 4.91 -14.06
C ILE A 17 9.59 3.50 -13.76
N THR A 18 10.83 3.18 -14.10
CA THR A 18 11.47 1.91 -13.81
C THR A 18 11.61 1.70 -12.29
N SER A 19 11.98 2.72 -11.52
CA SER A 19 12.05 2.63 -10.06
C SER A 19 10.66 2.46 -9.41
N MET A 20 9.63 3.13 -9.93
CA MET A 20 8.25 2.94 -9.53
C MET A 20 7.75 1.52 -9.84
N PHE A 21 8.07 1.01 -11.02
CA PHE A 21 7.73 -0.37 -11.42
C PHE A 21 8.37 -1.37 -10.46
N PHE A 22 9.66 -1.22 -10.17
CA PHE A 22 10.40 -2.06 -9.22
C PHE A 22 9.73 -2.08 -7.84
N SER A 23 9.35 -0.91 -7.31
CA SER A 23 8.67 -0.80 -6.02
C SER A 23 7.25 -1.40 -6.07
N SER A 24 6.48 -1.08 -7.11
CA SER A 24 5.08 -1.51 -7.24
C SER A 24 4.94 -3.01 -7.46
N ILE A 25 5.79 -3.60 -8.32
CA ILE A 25 5.72 -5.04 -8.59
C ILE A 25 6.13 -5.86 -7.36
N ASN A 26 7.13 -5.41 -6.60
CA ASN A 26 7.53 -6.08 -5.37
C ASN A 26 6.39 -6.11 -4.35
N GLN A 27 5.64 -5.01 -4.22
CA GLN A 27 4.48 -4.96 -3.33
C GLN A 27 3.39 -5.98 -3.69
N THR A 28 3.12 -6.16 -4.99
CA THR A 28 2.05 -7.06 -5.45
C THR A 28 2.48 -8.54 -5.46
N ILE A 29 3.73 -8.83 -5.76
CA ILE A 29 4.33 -10.18 -5.66
C ILE A 29 4.20 -10.73 -4.25
N ILE A 30 4.52 -9.91 -3.24
CA ILE A 30 4.51 -10.30 -1.83
C ILE A 30 3.13 -10.80 -1.38
N GLY A 31 2.04 -10.24 -1.89
CA GLY A 31 0.68 -10.68 -1.55
C GLY A 31 0.47 -12.18 -1.80
N VAL A 32 1.03 -12.73 -2.86
CA VAL A 32 0.92 -14.15 -3.22
C VAL A 32 2.06 -14.99 -2.62
N ALA A 33 3.25 -14.43 -2.49
CA ALA A 33 4.43 -15.14 -2.00
C ALA A 33 4.46 -15.30 -0.47
N MET A 34 3.87 -14.37 0.28
CA MET A 34 3.98 -14.28 1.74
C MET A 34 3.52 -15.55 2.48
N PRO A 35 2.42 -16.22 2.11
CA PRO A 35 2.02 -17.46 2.78
C PRO A 35 3.12 -18.53 2.75
N ARG A 36 3.80 -18.68 1.60
CA ARG A 36 4.90 -19.64 1.43
C ARG A 36 6.15 -19.22 2.18
N ILE A 37 6.47 -17.93 2.19
CA ILE A 37 7.60 -17.36 2.93
C ILE A 37 7.45 -17.67 4.42
N ILE A 38 6.27 -17.39 4.98
CA ILE A 38 5.99 -17.64 6.40
C ILE A 38 5.95 -19.13 6.74
N ALA A 39 5.46 -19.97 5.84
CA ALA A 39 5.53 -21.41 6.02
C ALA A 39 6.97 -21.91 6.15
N LYS A 40 7.96 -21.23 5.55
CA LYS A 40 9.39 -21.55 5.65
C LYS A 40 10.07 -20.91 6.86
N LEU A 41 9.80 -19.62 7.14
CA LEU A 41 10.44 -18.86 8.21
C LEU A 41 9.77 -19.06 9.57
N GLY A 42 8.54 -19.57 9.60
CA GLY A 42 7.70 -19.59 10.80
C GLY A 42 7.10 -18.22 11.09
N GLY A 43 6.46 -18.06 12.27
CA GLY A 43 5.95 -16.78 12.72
C GLY A 43 4.63 -16.35 12.09
N MET A 44 3.67 -17.28 11.97
CA MET A 44 2.33 -17.04 11.42
C MET A 44 1.60 -15.88 12.09
N ASP A 45 1.81 -15.68 13.39
CA ASP A 45 1.24 -14.57 14.16
C ASP A 45 1.70 -13.19 13.66
N TYR A 46 2.83 -13.13 12.96
CA TYR A 46 3.43 -11.93 12.41
C TYR A 46 3.14 -11.73 10.90
N TYR A 47 2.27 -12.58 10.30
CA TYR A 47 1.92 -12.50 8.88
C TYR A 47 1.51 -11.10 8.43
N SER A 48 0.51 -10.52 9.09
CA SER A 48 0.04 -9.18 8.77
C SER A 48 1.10 -8.12 9.06
N TRP A 49 1.92 -8.31 10.09
CA TRP A 49 2.98 -7.37 10.46
C TRP A 49 4.08 -7.30 9.40
N ALA A 50 4.50 -8.43 8.85
CA ALA A 50 5.49 -8.48 7.76
C ALA A 50 5.07 -7.67 6.51
N ILE A 51 3.76 -7.50 6.29
CA ILE A 51 3.22 -6.70 5.19
C ILE A 51 2.98 -5.26 5.63
N THR A 52 2.38 -5.07 6.81
CA THR A 52 1.99 -3.75 7.34
C THR A 52 3.19 -2.85 7.57
N ILE A 53 4.32 -3.38 8.04
CA ILE A 53 5.53 -2.59 8.31
C ILE A 53 6.05 -1.86 7.06
N TYR A 54 6.00 -2.52 5.91
CA TYR A 54 6.37 -1.91 4.63
C TYR A 54 5.46 -0.71 4.28
N LEU A 55 4.14 -0.89 4.41
CA LEU A 55 3.18 0.18 4.13
C LEU A 55 3.30 1.34 5.14
N LEU A 56 3.53 1.01 6.41
CA LEU A 56 3.75 1.97 7.48
C LEU A 56 4.95 2.86 7.17
N THR A 57 6.12 2.24 6.98
CA THR A 57 7.36 2.99 6.73
C THR A 57 7.31 3.72 5.39
N SER A 58 6.65 3.17 4.36
CA SER A 58 6.42 3.83 3.08
C SER A 58 5.55 5.08 3.26
N THR A 59 4.48 5.00 4.05
CA THR A 59 3.60 6.15 4.29
C THR A 59 4.34 7.26 5.03
N VAL A 60 5.04 6.93 6.10
CA VAL A 60 5.83 7.90 6.89
C VAL A 60 6.90 8.56 6.01
N ALA A 61 7.68 7.76 5.30
CA ALA A 61 8.75 8.26 4.44
C ALA A 61 8.22 9.16 3.31
N SER A 62 7.07 8.81 2.71
CA SER A 62 6.49 9.61 1.61
C SER A 62 6.07 11.00 2.07
N VAL A 63 5.50 11.11 3.27
CA VAL A 63 5.09 12.40 3.86
C VAL A 63 6.30 13.27 4.18
N LEU A 64 7.30 12.70 4.88
CA LEU A 64 8.50 13.43 5.27
C LEU A 64 9.29 13.93 4.06
N VAL A 65 9.49 13.05 3.08
CA VAL A 65 10.34 13.34 1.92
C VAL A 65 9.65 14.25 0.90
N GLY A 66 8.33 14.25 0.83
CA GLY A 66 7.60 15.13 -0.08
C GLY A 66 8.13 16.56 0.00
N LYS A 67 8.13 17.14 1.21
CA LYS A 67 8.58 18.51 1.45
C LYS A 67 10.11 18.66 1.51
N LEU A 68 10.82 17.71 2.10
CA LEU A 68 12.29 17.75 2.15
C LEU A 68 12.89 17.76 0.75
N SER A 69 12.32 17.02 -0.19
CA SER A 69 12.78 16.97 -1.56
C SER A 69 12.52 18.26 -2.34
N ASP A 70 11.54 19.08 -1.94
CA ASP A 70 11.32 20.42 -2.48
C ASP A 70 12.46 21.38 -2.12
N ILE A 71 12.97 21.25 -0.90
CA ILE A 71 13.98 22.16 -0.34
C ILE A 71 15.39 21.75 -0.75
N TYR A 72 15.74 20.48 -0.59
CA TYR A 72 17.09 19.96 -0.82
C TYR A 72 17.33 19.44 -2.24
N GLY A 73 16.30 19.45 -3.09
CA GLY A 73 16.33 18.93 -4.45
C GLY A 73 15.90 17.47 -4.56
N ARG A 74 15.42 17.07 -5.72
CA ARG A 74 14.83 15.73 -5.96
C ARG A 74 15.87 14.61 -6.04
N LYS A 75 17.03 14.90 -6.70
CA LYS A 75 18.05 13.89 -7.01
C LYS A 75 18.53 13.09 -5.80
N PRO A 76 18.96 13.70 -4.68
CA PRO A 76 19.46 12.93 -3.54
C PRO A 76 18.37 12.03 -2.96
N PHE A 77 17.12 12.49 -2.90
CA PHE A 77 16.04 11.68 -2.34
C PHE A 77 15.66 10.50 -3.23
N ILE A 78 15.57 10.67 -4.56
CA ILE A 78 15.30 9.54 -5.46
C ILE A 78 16.40 8.49 -5.35
N LEU A 79 17.68 8.90 -5.33
CA LEU A 79 18.81 7.99 -5.17
C LEU A 79 18.77 7.28 -3.81
N THR A 80 18.53 8.01 -2.71
CA THR A 80 18.36 7.42 -1.38
C THR A 80 17.19 6.45 -1.36
N GLY A 81 16.06 6.79 -1.99
CA GLY A 81 14.88 5.93 -2.08
C GLY A 81 15.17 4.61 -2.79
N ILE A 82 15.80 4.66 -3.98
CA ILE A 82 16.16 3.46 -4.74
C ILE A 82 17.23 2.65 -3.98
N GLY A 83 18.20 3.33 -3.36
CA GLY A 83 19.24 2.68 -2.56
C GLY A 83 18.67 1.93 -1.37
N LEU A 84 17.83 2.57 -0.55
CA LEU A 84 17.16 1.93 0.60
C LEU A 84 16.23 0.79 0.16
N PHE A 85 15.48 1.00 -0.94
CA PHE A 85 14.60 -0.05 -1.47
C PHE A 85 15.40 -1.27 -1.91
N SER A 86 16.48 -1.06 -2.67
CA SER A 86 17.35 -2.14 -3.15
C SER A 86 18.08 -2.84 -2.00
N LEU A 87 18.57 -2.09 -1.01
CA LEU A 87 19.19 -2.66 0.18
C LEU A 87 18.20 -3.49 0.98
N GLY A 88 16.98 -2.96 1.22
CA GLY A 88 15.92 -3.68 1.91
C GLY A 88 15.50 -4.94 1.15
N ALA A 89 15.40 -4.89 -0.18
CA ALA A 89 15.12 -6.05 -1.01
C ALA A 89 16.23 -7.10 -0.92
N LEU A 90 17.49 -6.68 -1.04
CA LEU A 90 18.65 -7.57 -0.92
C LEU A 90 18.65 -8.29 0.42
N LEU A 91 18.52 -7.56 1.52
CA LEU A 91 18.53 -8.10 2.88
C LEU A 91 17.29 -8.97 3.14
N SER A 92 16.11 -8.61 2.64
CA SER A 92 14.89 -9.43 2.77
C SER A 92 15.05 -10.81 2.17
N GLY A 93 15.79 -10.93 1.06
CA GLY A 93 16.13 -12.21 0.47
C GLY A 93 17.15 -13.03 1.28
N PHE A 94 17.87 -12.45 2.22
CA PHE A 94 18.78 -13.16 3.13
C PHE A 94 18.16 -13.45 4.50
N SER A 95 16.87 -13.16 4.71
CA SER A 95 16.22 -13.39 6.00
C SER A 95 16.19 -14.87 6.38
N THR A 96 16.57 -15.17 7.61
CA THR A 96 16.54 -16.51 8.20
C THR A 96 15.40 -16.68 9.21
N ASP A 97 14.81 -15.58 9.65
CA ASP A 97 13.65 -15.56 10.55
C ASP A 97 12.69 -14.40 10.19
N ILE A 98 11.49 -14.44 10.77
CA ILE A 98 10.43 -13.48 10.50
C ILE A 98 10.76 -12.05 10.97
N PHE A 99 11.52 -11.88 12.05
CA PHE A 99 11.86 -10.57 12.60
C PHE A 99 12.89 -9.86 11.73
N GLN A 100 13.86 -10.59 11.18
CA GLN A 100 14.77 -10.05 10.16
C GLN A 100 13.99 -9.60 8.94
N LEU A 101 13.07 -10.43 8.42
CA LEU A 101 12.25 -10.08 7.29
C LEU A 101 11.45 -8.79 7.57
N ILE A 102 10.80 -8.67 8.73
CA ILE A 102 10.06 -7.47 9.14
C ILE A 102 10.98 -6.25 9.15
N THR A 103 12.16 -6.36 9.74
CA THR A 103 13.13 -5.26 9.82
C THR A 103 13.60 -4.80 8.43
N TYR A 104 13.92 -5.74 7.56
CA TYR A 104 14.38 -5.43 6.20
C TYR A 104 13.24 -4.89 5.32
N ARG A 105 12.03 -5.37 5.54
CA ARG A 105 10.81 -4.83 4.92
C ARG A 105 10.52 -3.39 5.37
N ALA A 106 10.86 -3.02 6.61
CA ALA A 106 10.76 -1.62 7.05
C ALA A 106 11.71 -0.71 6.26
N ILE A 107 12.95 -1.14 6.04
CA ILE A 107 13.93 -0.40 5.22
C ILE A 107 13.43 -0.29 3.77
N GLN A 108 12.95 -1.39 3.22
CA GLN A 108 12.41 -1.45 1.86
C GLN A 108 11.19 -0.54 1.69
N GLY A 109 10.28 -0.54 2.65
CA GLY A 109 9.10 0.32 2.66
C GLY A 109 9.46 1.80 2.70
N ALA A 110 10.42 2.20 3.54
CA ALA A 110 10.92 3.58 3.56
C ALA A 110 11.44 4.01 2.17
N GLY A 111 12.24 3.15 1.53
CA GLY A 111 12.70 3.37 0.15
C GLY A 111 11.56 3.54 -0.84
N ALA A 112 10.52 2.70 -0.77
CA ALA A 112 9.34 2.78 -1.62
C ALA A 112 8.58 4.10 -1.46
N GLY A 113 8.37 4.55 -0.22
CA GLY A 113 7.69 5.83 0.07
C GLY A 113 8.45 7.02 -0.52
N ILE A 114 9.78 7.01 -0.41
CA ILE A 114 10.65 8.04 -1.00
C ILE A 114 10.53 8.02 -2.53
N ILE A 115 10.61 6.86 -3.17
CA ILE A 115 10.47 6.72 -4.63
C ILE A 115 9.14 7.28 -5.09
N MET A 116 8.04 6.87 -4.48
CA MET A 116 6.69 7.29 -4.88
C MET A 116 6.48 8.79 -4.73
N SER A 117 6.85 9.37 -3.58
CA SER A 117 6.72 10.80 -3.32
C SER A 117 7.56 11.63 -4.30
N THR A 118 8.81 11.25 -4.52
CA THR A 118 9.72 12.00 -5.38
C THR A 118 9.43 11.82 -6.87
N ALA A 119 8.87 10.69 -7.30
CA ALA A 119 8.53 10.43 -8.69
C ALA A 119 7.47 11.42 -9.22
N PHE A 120 6.37 11.59 -8.51
CA PHE A 120 5.31 12.54 -8.91
C PHE A 120 5.78 13.99 -8.88
N THR A 121 6.58 14.36 -7.90
CA THR A 121 7.11 15.72 -7.78
C THR A 121 8.17 16.01 -8.84
N ALA A 122 9.07 15.05 -9.14
CA ALA A 122 10.07 15.19 -10.20
C ALA A 122 9.42 15.32 -11.59
N MET A 123 8.35 14.57 -11.87
CA MET A 123 7.56 14.73 -13.09
C MET A 123 7.01 16.17 -13.21
N GLY A 124 6.50 16.72 -12.09
CA GLY A 124 6.01 18.10 -12.06
C GLY A 124 7.08 19.15 -12.31
N ASP A 125 8.35 18.88 -11.96
CA ASP A 125 9.47 19.79 -12.19
C ASP A 125 10.05 19.67 -13.61
N LEU A 126 9.88 18.50 -14.28
CA LEU A 126 10.45 18.22 -15.60
C LEU A 126 9.55 18.66 -16.76
N TYR A 127 8.23 18.63 -16.56
CA TYR A 127 7.27 18.82 -17.65
C TYR A 127 6.22 19.92 -17.37
N GLU A 128 5.77 20.56 -18.43
CA GLU A 128 4.69 21.54 -18.40
C GLU A 128 3.32 20.86 -18.09
N PRO A 129 2.33 21.61 -17.57
CA PRO A 129 1.02 21.04 -17.17
C PRO A 129 0.32 20.17 -18.23
N ARG A 130 0.46 20.51 -19.53
CA ARG A 130 -0.14 19.73 -20.63
C ARG A 130 0.53 18.37 -20.82
N GLU A 131 1.84 18.29 -20.66
CA GLU A 131 2.61 17.07 -20.82
C GLU A 131 2.55 16.16 -19.58
N ARG A 132 2.32 16.75 -18.38
CA ARG A 132 2.14 16.01 -17.13
C ARG A 132 1.03 14.98 -17.23
N ALA A 133 -0.09 15.31 -17.90
CA ALA A 133 -1.21 14.39 -18.07
C ALA A 133 -0.78 13.08 -18.75
N LYS A 134 0.06 13.16 -19.79
CA LYS A 134 0.60 12.00 -20.50
C LYS A 134 1.45 11.13 -19.56
N TRP A 135 2.39 11.74 -18.84
CA TRP A 135 3.29 11.02 -17.96
C TRP A 135 2.60 10.45 -16.73
N THR A 136 1.60 11.16 -16.18
CA THR A 136 0.74 10.61 -15.12
C THR A 136 0.00 9.36 -15.59
N GLY A 137 -0.49 9.35 -16.84
CA GLY A 137 -1.09 8.17 -17.44
C GLY A 137 -0.11 6.99 -17.52
N VAL A 138 1.14 7.23 -17.95
CA VAL A 138 2.18 6.18 -17.99
C VAL A 138 2.53 5.69 -16.58
N MET A 139 2.67 6.58 -15.60
CA MET A 139 2.93 6.20 -14.19
C MET A 139 1.76 5.37 -13.62
N SER A 140 0.53 5.71 -13.96
CA SER A 140 -0.65 4.92 -13.56
C SER A 140 -0.68 3.55 -14.23
N ALA A 141 -0.24 3.45 -15.49
CA ALA A 141 -0.13 2.17 -16.19
C ALA A 141 0.88 1.22 -15.55
N VAL A 142 1.94 1.75 -14.93
CA VAL A 142 2.91 0.95 -14.15
C VAL A 142 2.22 0.20 -13.01
N PHE A 143 1.37 0.87 -12.23
CA PHE A 143 0.59 0.20 -11.18
C PHE A 143 -0.32 -0.88 -11.76
N GLY A 144 -0.95 -0.58 -12.89
CA GLY A 144 -1.79 -1.53 -13.58
C GLY A 144 -1.03 -2.78 -14.02
N VAL A 145 0.09 -2.61 -14.70
CA VAL A 145 0.95 -3.74 -15.13
C VAL A 145 1.44 -4.52 -13.92
N SER A 146 1.91 -3.83 -12.86
CA SER A 146 2.39 -4.48 -11.64
C SER A 146 1.30 -5.27 -10.93
N SER A 147 0.05 -4.79 -10.94
CA SER A 147 -1.06 -5.49 -10.28
C SER A 147 -1.48 -6.78 -10.98
N VAL A 148 -1.25 -6.88 -12.30
CA VAL A 148 -1.49 -8.10 -13.08
C VAL A 148 -0.28 -9.03 -13.03
N ALA A 149 0.91 -8.48 -13.34
CA ALA A 149 2.13 -9.26 -13.43
C ALA A 149 2.63 -9.78 -12.07
N GLY A 150 2.40 -9.00 -11.00
CA GLY A 150 2.89 -9.33 -9.66
C GLY A 150 2.39 -10.68 -9.12
N PRO A 151 1.08 -10.92 -9.04
CA PRO A 151 0.55 -12.20 -8.58
C PRO A 151 1.02 -13.40 -9.43
N LEU A 152 1.12 -13.23 -10.75
CA LEU A 152 1.59 -14.29 -11.65
C LEU A 152 3.06 -14.61 -11.40
N LEU A 153 3.91 -13.59 -11.42
CA LEU A 153 5.35 -13.76 -11.20
C LEU A 153 5.63 -14.24 -9.77
N GLY A 154 4.91 -13.72 -8.79
CA GLY A 154 5.06 -14.12 -7.39
C GLY A 154 4.75 -15.59 -7.19
N GLY A 155 3.63 -16.07 -7.73
CA GLY A 155 3.26 -17.47 -7.68
C GLY A 155 4.28 -18.37 -8.40
N TYR A 156 4.63 -18.02 -9.64
CA TYR A 156 5.61 -18.77 -10.42
C TYR A 156 6.99 -18.87 -9.74
N ILE A 157 7.50 -17.75 -9.22
CA ILE A 157 8.81 -17.71 -8.55
C ILE A 157 8.81 -18.65 -7.32
N VAL A 158 7.75 -18.60 -6.52
CA VAL A 158 7.69 -19.36 -5.26
C VAL A 158 7.47 -20.85 -5.48
N ASP A 159 6.84 -21.25 -6.60
CA ASP A 159 6.64 -22.65 -6.95
C ASP A 159 7.85 -23.30 -7.63
N HIS A 160 8.59 -22.54 -8.49
CA HIS A 160 9.63 -23.09 -9.35
C HIS A 160 11.05 -22.68 -8.95
N LEU A 161 11.17 -21.57 -8.20
CA LEU A 161 12.43 -21.08 -7.64
C LEU A 161 12.31 -21.04 -6.12
N ASP A 162 13.35 -20.59 -5.44
CA ASP A 162 13.25 -20.35 -3.99
C ASP A 162 12.58 -18.96 -3.75
N TRP A 163 11.86 -18.82 -2.63
CA TRP A 163 11.16 -17.59 -2.26
C TRP A 163 12.07 -16.35 -2.16
N HIS A 164 13.37 -16.53 -1.92
CA HIS A 164 14.37 -15.46 -1.89
C HIS A 164 14.38 -14.65 -3.19
N TRP A 165 14.12 -15.30 -4.34
CA TRP A 165 14.08 -14.68 -5.66
C TRP A 165 12.95 -13.66 -5.82
N VAL A 166 11.91 -13.71 -5.01
CA VAL A 166 10.85 -12.70 -4.97
C VAL A 166 11.43 -11.30 -4.70
N PHE A 167 12.50 -11.23 -3.91
CA PHE A 167 13.18 -10.00 -3.57
C PHE A 167 14.31 -9.65 -4.55
N TRP A 168 15.02 -10.63 -5.06
CA TRP A 168 16.26 -10.41 -5.81
C TRP A 168 16.07 -10.23 -7.32
N ILE A 169 15.05 -10.85 -7.91
CA ILE A 169 14.88 -10.90 -9.38
C ILE A 169 14.80 -9.51 -10.04
N PHE A 170 14.28 -8.53 -9.32
CA PHE A 170 14.14 -7.15 -9.81
C PHE A 170 15.26 -6.21 -9.34
N LEU A 171 16.23 -6.66 -8.55
CA LEU A 171 17.37 -5.84 -8.11
C LEU A 171 18.18 -5.26 -9.28
N PRO A 172 18.49 -6.01 -10.35
CA PRO A 172 19.21 -5.46 -11.49
C PRO A 172 18.49 -4.27 -12.13
N ILE A 173 17.15 -4.31 -12.17
CA ILE A 173 16.32 -3.23 -12.70
C ILE A 173 16.41 -1.99 -11.79
N GLY A 174 16.39 -2.18 -10.47
CA GLY A 174 16.58 -1.10 -9.50
C GLY A 174 17.96 -0.45 -9.61
N LEU A 175 19.02 -1.24 -9.75
CA LEU A 175 20.38 -0.75 -9.93
C LEU A 175 20.55 0.00 -11.25
N LEU A 176 19.93 -0.47 -12.33
CA LEU A 176 19.91 0.26 -13.61
C LEU A 176 19.21 1.61 -13.47
N ALA A 177 18.06 1.66 -12.82
CA ALA A 177 17.35 2.92 -12.54
C ALA A 177 18.19 3.87 -11.69
N PHE A 178 18.87 3.36 -10.66
CA PHE A 178 19.79 4.13 -9.83
C PHE A 178 20.92 4.76 -10.66
N ALA A 179 21.60 3.96 -11.50
CA ALA A 179 22.68 4.43 -12.36
C ALA A 179 22.19 5.50 -13.36
N LEU A 180 21.04 5.28 -13.99
CA LEU A 180 20.47 6.25 -14.93
C LEU A 180 20.15 7.59 -14.25
N ILE A 181 19.61 7.58 -13.03
CA ILE A 181 19.31 8.81 -12.28
C ILE A 181 20.61 9.47 -11.81
N LEU A 182 21.56 8.71 -11.32
CA LEU A 182 22.85 9.24 -10.87
C LEU A 182 23.55 10.01 -11.99
N LEU A 183 23.55 9.48 -13.21
CA LEU A 183 24.25 10.05 -14.37
C LEU A 183 23.48 11.20 -15.06
N ASN A 184 22.16 11.09 -15.15
CA ASN A 184 21.35 11.98 -15.99
C ASN A 184 20.55 13.04 -15.21
N PHE A 185 20.20 12.78 -13.95
CA PHE A 185 19.38 13.74 -13.20
C PHE A 185 20.23 14.95 -12.78
N PRO A 186 19.80 16.20 -13.11
CA PRO A 186 20.56 17.38 -12.76
C PRO A 186 20.55 17.62 -11.25
N GLN A 187 21.64 18.19 -10.75
CA GLN A 187 21.63 18.76 -9.41
C GLN A 187 20.90 20.11 -9.48
N VAL A 188 19.85 20.25 -8.70
CA VAL A 188 19.12 21.50 -8.56
C VAL A 188 19.61 22.19 -7.29
N GLU A 189 19.90 23.48 -7.39
CA GLU A 189 20.28 24.27 -6.21
C GLU A 189 19.15 24.31 -5.18
N LYS A 190 19.52 24.31 -3.91
CA LYS A 190 18.60 24.40 -2.77
C LYS A 190 17.75 25.66 -2.89
N ARG A 191 16.43 25.51 -2.79
CA ARG A 191 15.55 26.68 -2.66
C ARG A 191 15.79 27.34 -1.31
N LYS A 192 16.41 28.51 -1.30
CA LYS A 192 16.60 29.32 -0.11
C LYS A 192 15.26 29.96 0.28
N GLY A 193 14.77 29.70 1.50
CA GLY A 193 13.67 30.47 2.10
C GLY A 193 12.39 29.73 2.46
N GLU A 194 12.24 28.43 2.08
CA GLU A 194 11.09 27.65 2.54
C GLU A 194 11.44 26.94 3.87
N SER A 195 10.60 27.13 4.89
CA SER A 195 10.73 26.45 6.17
C SER A 195 10.07 25.07 6.13
N VAL A 196 10.78 24.05 6.62
CA VAL A 196 10.21 22.72 6.83
C VAL A 196 9.37 22.74 8.09
N ASP A 197 8.16 22.23 8.02
CA ASP A 197 7.35 21.97 9.19
C ASP A 197 7.80 20.66 9.87
N TYR A 198 8.89 20.76 10.63
CA TYR A 198 9.44 19.62 11.39
C TYR A 198 8.48 19.13 12.46
N PHE A 199 7.77 20.06 13.12
CA PHE A 199 6.83 19.71 14.19
C PHE A 199 5.59 19.03 13.63
N GLY A 200 4.97 19.54 12.57
CA GLY A 200 3.86 18.88 11.89
C GLY A 200 4.26 17.48 11.40
N SER A 201 5.43 17.34 10.77
CA SER A 201 5.96 16.06 10.32
C SER A 201 6.20 15.07 11.46
N LEU A 202 6.77 15.54 12.57
CA LEU A 202 7.02 14.73 13.77
C LEU A 202 5.70 14.25 14.39
N PHE A 203 4.74 15.16 14.64
CA PHE A 203 3.48 14.80 15.26
C PHE A 203 2.57 13.99 14.33
N LEU A 204 2.63 14.16 13.02
CA LEU A 204 1.97 13.26 12.09
C LEU A 204 2.56 11.85 12.17
N THR A 205 3.89 11.73 12.22
CA THR A 205 4.56 10.44 12.36
C THR A 205 4.22 9.76 13.69
N THR A 206 4.29 10.50 14.80
CA THR A 206 3.93 9.98 16.13
C THR A 206 2.41 9.75 16.30
N THR A 207 1.58 10.22 15.39
CA THR A 207 0.17 9.85 15.30
C THR A 207 0.02 8.52 14.57
N ILE A 208 0.66 8.39 13.41
CA ILE A 208 0.47 7.22 12.52
C ILE A 208 1.12 5.97 13.09
N VAL A 209 2.37 6.06 13.54
CA VAL A 209 3.15 4.88 13.98
C VAL A 209 2.51 4.18 15.18
N PRO A 210 2.22 4.85 16.30
CA PRO A 210 1.60 4.18 17.44
C PRO A 210 0.20 3.65 17.15
N MET A 211 -0.57 4.36 16.30
CA MET A 211 -1.88 3.89 15.86
C MET A 211 -1.78 2.55 15.13
N LEU A 212 -0.88 2.45 14.16
CA LEU A 212 -0.70 1.23 13.38
C LEU A 212 -0.11 0.09 14.23
N LEU A 213 0.79 0.41 15.17
CA LEU A 213 1.29 -0.55 16.16
C LEU A 213 0.15 -1.07 17.04
N ALA A 214 -0.72 -0.19 17.55
CA ALA A 214 -1.86 -0.59 18.37
C ALA A 214 -2.77 -1.57 17.62
N PHE A 215 -3.18 -1.25 16.39
CA PHE A 215 -4.02 -2.15 15.59
C PHE A 215 -3.32 -3.47 15.20
N SER A 216 -2.00 -3.44 15.01
CA SER A 216 -1.24 -4.64 14.67
C SER A 216 -1.01 -5.56 15.87
N TRP A 217 -0.83 -4.99 17.07
CA TRP A 217 -0.54 -5.75 18.30
C TRP A 217 -1.79 -6.10 19.11
N ALA A 218 -2.93 -5.44 18.86
CA ALA A 218 -4.18 -5.75 19.54
C ALA A 218 -4.80 -7.06 19.03
N GLY A 219 -5.37 -7.85 19.95
CA GLY A 219 -6.10 -9.09 19.64
C GLY A 219 -5.89 -10.16 20.70
N ASP A 220 -6.59 -11.28 20.50
CA ASP A 220 -6.50 -12.46 21.36
C ASP A 220 -5.68 -13.52 20.63
N GLY A 221 -4.43 -13.72 21.01
CA GLY A 221 -3.54 -14.71 20.39
C GLY A 221 -2.14 -14.64 20.95
N ALA A 222 -1.30 -15.64 20.65
CA ALA A 222 0.09 -15.64 21.05
C ALA A 222 0.82 -14.41 20.53
N GLY A 223 1.52 -13.69 21.41
CA GLY A 223 2.23 -12.46 21.07
C GLY A 223 1.34 -11.23 20.83
N LYS A 224 0.03 -11.31 21.11
CA LYS A 224 -0.92 -10.19 21.03
C LYS A 224 -1.24 -9.64 22.43
N TYR A 225 -1.62 -8.37 22.46
CA TYR A 225 -2.07 -7.68 23.65
C TYR A 225 -3.58 -7.48 23.59
N ALA A 226 -4.30 -7.76 24.68
CA ALA A 226 -5.73 -7.46 24.75
C ALA A 226 -5.98 -5.96 24.47
N TRP A 227 -7.10 -5.63 23.86
CA TRP A 227 -7.50 -4.23 23.60
C TRP A 227 -7.51 -3.36 24.84
N SER A 228 -7.81 -3.94 26.02
CA SER A 228 -7.79 -3.28 27.33
C SER A 228 -6.41 -3.25 27.98
N SER A 229 -5.37 -3.75 27.35
CA SER A 229 -4.02 -3.77 27.91
C SER A 229 -3.42 -2.36 27.98
N TRP A 230 -2.56 -2.11 28.97
CA TRP A 230 -1.88 -0.84 29.13
C TRP A 230 -1.01 -0.46 27.90
N GLN A 231 -0.46 -1.46 27.19
CA GLN A 231 0.33 -1.27 25.99
C GLN A 231 -0.52 -0.68 24.86
N ILE A 232 -1.70 -1.25 24.59
CA ILE A 232 -2.60 -0.79 23.52
C ILE A 232 -3.22 0.57 23.91
N ILE A 233 -3.67 0.72 25.15
CA ILE A 233 -4.19 2.02 25.67
C ILE A 233 -3.11 3.08 25.59
N GLY A 234 -1.87 2.77 25.98
CA GLY A 234 -0.73 3.69 25.88
C GLY A 234 -0.45 4.14 24.45
N LEU A 235 -0.40 3.22 23.49
CA LEU A 235 -0.21 3.54 22.07
C LEU A 235 -1.35 4.40 21.52
N LEU A 236 -2.59 4.07 21.84
CA LEU A 236 -3.76 4.85 21.40
C LEU A 236 -3.78 6.24 22.07
N SER A 237 -3.37 6.33 23.33
CA SER A 237 -3.24 7.62 24.03
C SER A 237 -2.18 8.51 23.38
N VAL A 238 -1.01 7.96 23.07
CA VAL A 238 0.04 8.67 22.30
C VAL A 238 -0.49 9.11 20.95
N THR A 239 -1.23 8.26 20.26
CA THR A 239 -1.87 8.59 18.97
C THR A 239 -2.80 9.80 19.10
N VAL A 240 -3.72 9.78 20.07
CA VAL A 240 -4.70 10.85 20.26
C VAL A 240 -4.00 12.16 20.67
N VAL A 241 -3.08 12.10 21.62
CA VAL A 241 -2.33 13.30 22.07
C VAL A 241 -1.51 13.88 20.91
N SER A 242 -0.79 13.04 20.17
CA SER A 242 0.00 13.49 19.01
C SER A 242 -0.88 14.07 17.90
N LEU A 243 -2.06 13.49 17.66
CA LEU A 243 -3.02 14.02 16.69
C LEU A 243 -3.55 15.40 17.10
N LEU A 244 -3.87 15.60 18.39
CA LEU A 244 -4.32 16.90 18.89
C LEU A 244 -3.21 17.95 18.74
N ILE A 245 -1.97 17.61 19.11
CA ILE A 245 -0.83 18.51 18.93
C ILE A 245 -0.58 18.79 17.45
N PHE A 246 -0.64 17.77 16.59
CA PHE A 246 -0.52 17.92 15.15
C PHE A 246 -1.53 18.94 14.61
N VAL A 247 -2.81 18.79 14.95
CA VAL A 247 -3.87 19.73 14.53
C VAL A 247 -3.58 21.15 15.01
N LEU A 248 -3.14 21.32 16.27
CA LEU A 248 -2.80 22.63 16.81
C LEU A 248 -1.59 23.28 16.12
N VAL A 249 -0.59 22.48 15.76
CA VAL A 249 0.59 22.93 15.01
C VAL A 249 0.19 23.34 13.59
N GLU A 250 -0.55 22.47 12.87
CA GLU A 250 -0.99 22.74 11.50
C GLU A 250 -1.90 23.99 11.37
N MET A 251 -2.64 24.33 12.43
CA MET A 251 -3.46 25.55 12.46
C MET A 251 -2.60 26.83 12.57
N LYS A 252 -1.37 26.74 13.06
CA LYS A 252 -0.50 27.90 13.32
C LYS A 252 0.63 28.09 12.31
N VAL A 253 1.03 27.01 11.62
CA VAL A 253 2.16 27.02 10.69
C VAL A 253 1.77 27.65 9.35
N LYS A 254 2.66 28.50 8.80
CA LYS A 254 2.43 29.17 7.50
C LYS A 254 2.45 28.21 6.31
N THR A 255 3.20 27.12 6.40
CA THR A 255 3.37 26.13 5.35
C THR A 255 3.08 24.73 5.88
N PRO A 256 1.81 24.40 6.16
CA PRO A 256 1.43 23.13 6.78
C PRO A 256 1.75 21.93 5.90
N VAL A 257 2.01 20.76 6.50
CA VAL A 257 2.14 19.48 5.83
C VAL A 257 0.78 19.06 5.27
N LEU A 258 -0.27 19.29 6.06
CA LEU A 258 -1.65 18.94 5.72
C LEU A 258 -2.57 20.15 5.96
N PRO A 259 -2.87 20.98 4.92
CA PRO A 259 -3.72 22.15 5.08
C PRO A 259 -5.12 21.78 5.55
N LEU A 260 -5.41 21.97 6.85
CA LEU A 260 -6.70 21.60 7.46
C LEU A 260 -7.89 22.35 6.84
N GLY A 261 -7.64 23.50 6.20
CA GLY A 261 -8.65 24.25 5.48
C GLY A 261 -9.33 23.48 4.34
N LEU A 262 -8.64 22.50 3.75
CA LEU A 262 -9.18 21.63 2.70
C LEU A 262 -10.34 20.75 3.22
N PHE A 263 -10.30 20.36 4.48
CA PHE A 263 -11.34 19.54 5.11
C PHE A 263 -12.65 20.28 5.38
N LYS A 264 -12.69 21.61 5.24
CA LYS A 264 -13.93 22.37 5.27
C LYS A 264 -14.80 22.10 4.03
N ASN A 265 -14.21 21.65 2.94
CA ASN A 265 -14.93 21.18 1.76
C ASN A 265 -15.41 19.74 1.97
N SER A 266 -16.72 19.54 2.10
CA SER A 266 -17.32 18.23 2.32
C SER A 266 -17.02 17.23 1.21
N ILE A 267 -16.91 17.68 -0.03
CA ILE A 267 -16.58 16.83 -1.19
C ILE A 267 -15.17 16.28 -1.03
N PHE A 268 -14.22 17.14 -0.63
CA PHE A 268 -12.84 16.73 -0.36
C PHE A 268 -12.75 15.71 0.78
N THR A 269 -13.41 16.01 1.90
CA THR A 269 -13.38 15.16 3.10
C THR A 269 -14.01 13.80 2.86
N VAL A 270 -15.22 13.77 2.29
CA VAL A 270 -15.94 12.52 1.99
C VAL A 270 -15.16 11.68 0.97
N SER A 271 -14.60 12.31 -0.08
CA SER A 271 -13.82 11.57 -1.09
C SER A 271 -12.56 10.92 -0.51
N ASN A 272 -11.86 11.60 0.40
CA ASN A 272 -10.70 11.03 1.10
C ASN A 272 -11.10 9.89 2.04
N LEU A 273 -12.21 10.05 2.76
CA LEU A 273 -12.74 9.01 3.66
C LEU A 273 -13.16 7.75 2.87
N VAL A 274 -13.85 7.94 1.74
CA VAL A 274 -14.19 6.84 0.84
C VAL A 274 -12.92 6.19 0.30
N GLY A 275 -11.92 6.97 -0.13
CA GLY A 275 -10.62 6.46 -0.58
C GLY A 275 -9.89 5.62 0.46
N PHE A 276 -10.00 6.00 1.75
CA PHE A 276 -9.50 5.24 2.89
C PHE A 276 -10.15 3.84 2.97
N PHE A 277 -11.48 3.76 2.98
CA PHE A 277 -12.21 2.48 3.07
C PHE A 277 -12.04 1.62 1.82
N LEU A 278 -12.03 2.23 0.63
CA LEU A 278 -11.76 1.52 -0.63
C LEU A 278 -10.40 0.82 -0.58
N ASN A 279 -9.36 1.54 -0.14
CA ASN A 279 -8.03 0.94 -0.08
C ASN A 279 -7.89 -0.09 1.04
N ALA A 280 -8.59 0.08 2.17
CA ALA A 280 -8.66 -0.92 3.22
C ALA A 280 -9.19 -2.26 2.69
N GLY A 281 -10.32 -2.21 1.98
CA GLY A 281 -10.91 -3.39 1.37
C GLY A 281 -10.05 -4.01 0.28
N MET A 282 -9.46 -3.18 -0.57
CA MET A 282 -8.57 -3.64 -1.64
C MET A 282 -7.38 -4.41 -1.09
N MET A 283 -6.66 -3.82 -0.15
CA MET A 283 -5.48 -4.45 0.43
C MET A 283 -5.81 -5.72 1.18
N GLY A 284 -6.97 -5.75 1.86
CA GLY A 284 -7.50 -6.97 2.46
C GLY A 284 -7.68 -8.09 1.44
N ALA A 285 -8.35 -7.82 0.34
CA ALA A 285 -8.56 -8.82 -0.71
C ALA A 285 -7.24 -9.30 -1.33
N ILE A 286 -6.33 -8.37 -1.66
CA ILE A 286 -5.03 -8.70 -2.28
C ILE A 286 -4.19 -9.63 -1.39
N ILE A 287 -4.28 -9.49 -0.07
CA ILE A 287 -3.43 -10.21 0.89
C ILE A 287 -4.11 -11.47 1.42
N TYR A 288 -5.38 -11.38 1.82
CA TYR A 288 -6.04 -12.50 2.50
C TYR A 288 -6.71 -13.51 1.57
N VAL A 289 -7.02 -13.15 0.31
CA VAL A 289 -7.52 -14.14 -0.65
C VAL A 289 -6.43 -15.14 -1.06
N PRO A 290 -5.20 -14.74 -1.44
CA PRO A 290 -4.12 -15.70 -1.65
C PRO A 290 -3.81 -16.54 -0.42
N PHE A 291 -3.88 -15.96 0.78
CA PHE A 291 -3.75 -16.71 2.03
C PHE A 291 -4.81 -17.80 2.19
N PHE A 292 -6.09 -17.49 1.93
CA PHE A 292 -7.18 -18.46 1.95
C PHE A 292 -6.99 -19.56 0.90
N VAL A 293 -6.61 -19.20 -0.32
CA VAL A 293 -6.41 -20.13 -1.45
C VAL A 293 -5.27 -21.11 -1.15
N GLN A 294 -4.16 -20.62 -0.59
CA GLN A 294 -3.00 -21.45 -0.28
C GLN A 294 -3.20 -22.20 1.06
N GLY A 295 -3.58 -21.51 2.13
CA GLY A 295 -3.61 -22.05 3.48
C GLY A 295 -4.82 -22.93 3.76
N VAL A 296 -6.02 -22.58 3.24
CA VAL A 296 -7.26 -23.30 3.50
C VAL A 296 -7.57 -24.33 2.42
N LYS A 297 -7.34 -23.97 1.14
CA LYS A 297 -7.62 -24.87 0.01
C LYS A 297 -6.42 -25.73 -0.39
N GLY A 298 -5.23 -25.48 0.12
CA GLY A 298 -4.00 -26.21 -0.22
C GLY A 298 -3.55 -26.06 -1.66
N ILE A 299 -3.94 -24.97 -2.33
CA ILE A 299 -3.65 -24.72 -3.74
C ILE A 299 -2.28 -24.04 -3.87
N SER A 300 -1.55 -24.34 -4.96
CA SER A 300 -0.22 -23.78 -5.16
C SER A 300 -0.20 -22.25 -5.25
N PRO A 301 0.91 -21.60 -4.89
CA PRO A 301 1.11 -20.16 -5.05
C PRO A 301 0.87 -19.64 -6.47
N THR A 302 1.29 -20.39 -7.49
CA THR A 302 1.02 -20.04 -8.91
C THR A 302 -0.48 -19.98 -9.19
N MET A 303 -1.23 -20.98 -8.75
CA MET A 303 -2.69 -21.00 -8.91
C MET A 303 -3.36 -19.90 -8.11
N ALA A 304 -2.85 -19.56 -6.91
CA ALA A 304 -3.33 -18.40 -6.15
C ALA A 304 -3.11 -17.09 -6.92
N GLY A 305 -1.99 -16.96 -7.66
CA GLY A 305 -1.74 -15.87 -8.59
C GLY A 305 -2.76 -15.80 -9.73
N TYR A 306 -3.09 -16.93 -10.35
CA TYR A 306 -4.14 -17.03 -11.39
C TYR A 306 -5.52 -16.65 -10.85
N VAL A 307 -5.85 -16.99 -9.61
CA VAL A 307 -7.10 -16.60 -8.95
C VAL A 307 -7.15 -15.09 -8.69
N ALA A 308 -6.04 -14.47 -8.33
CA ALA A 308 -5.97 -13.02 -8.05
C ALA A 308 -5.93 -12.16 -9.33
N MET A 309 -5.36 -12.67 -10.43
CA MET A 309 -5.16 -11.94 -11.69
C MET A 309 -6.45 -11.37 -12.30
N PRO A 310 -7.60 -12.09 -12.37
CA PRO A 310 -8.85 -11.58 -12.93
C PRO A 310 -9.37 -10.31 -12.24
N MET A 311 -9.17 -10.18 -10.92
CA MET A 311 -9.49 -8.94 -10.19
C MET A 311 -8.70 -7.75 -10.75
N SER A 312 -7.39 -7.93 -10.94
CA SER A 312 -6.51 -6.87 -11.43
C SER A 312 -6.84 -6.47 -12.86
N ILE A 313 -7.14 -7.44 -13.73
CA ILE A 313 -7.56 -7.20 -15.12
C ILE A 313 -8.90 -6.45 -15.14
N ALA A 314 -9.87 -6.89 -14.35
CA ALA A 314 -11.17 -6.25 -14.25
C ALA A 314 -11.05 -4.80 -13.75
N MET A 315 -10.20 -4.58 -12.73
CA MET A 315 -9.90 -3.24 -12.20
C MET A 315 -9.28 -2.34 -13.26
N LEU A 316 -8.30 -2.81 -14.03
CA LEU A 316 -7.66 -2.05 -15.09
C LEU A 316 -8.65 -1.68 -16.21
N ALA A 317 -9.39 -2.66 -16.71
CA ALA A 317 -10.35 -2.46 -17.79
C ALA A 317 -11.42 -1.44 -17.40
N THR A 318 -12.00 -1.57 -16.20
CA THR A 318 -13.04 -0.64 -15.74
C THR A 318 -12.47 0.71 -15.33
N SER A 319 -11.24 0.81 -14.86
CA SER A 319 -10.57 2.09 -14.59
C SER A 319 -10.37 2.90 -15.88
N ALA A 320 -9.91 2.27 -16.95
CA ALA A 320 -9.75 2.91 -18.25
C ALA A 320 -11.11 3.36 -18.85
N LEU A 321 -12.11 2.47 -18.78
CA LEU A 321 -13.48 2.77 -19.26
C LEU A 321 -14.14 3.89 -18.46
N SER A 322 -14.02 3.86 -17.13
CA SER A 322 -14.61 4.88 -16.24
C SER A 322 -13.98 6.25 -16.49
N GLY A 323 -12.65 6.33 -16.66
CA GLY A 323 -11.96 7.57 -17.00
C GLY A 323 -12.46 8.17 -18.33
N GLN A 324 -12.64 7.36 -19.36
CA GLN A 324 -13.19 7.79 -20.66
C GLN A 324 -14.65 8.24 -20.56
N LEU A 325 -15.47 7.52 -19.80
CA LEU A 325 -16.88 7.86 -19.62
C LEU A 325 -17.05 9.17 -18.83
N ILE A 326 -16.22 9.41 -17.83
CA ILE A 326 -16.23 10.65 -17.05
C ILE A 326 -15.87 11.84 -17.94
N THR A 327 -14.80 11.72 -18.76
CA THR A 327 -14.38 12.78 -19.67
C THR A 327 -15.45 13.10 -20.73
N LYS A 328 -16.18 12.10 -21.23
CA LYS A 328 -17.24 12.27 -22.22
C LYS A 328 -18.55 12.80 -21.63
N THR A 329 -18.93 12.38 -20.43
CA THR A 329 -20.26 12.65 -19.87
C THR A 329 -20.28 13.73 -18.80
N GLY A 330 -19.15 14.00 -18.15
CA GLY A 330 -19.04 14.88 -16.98
C GLY A 330 -19.77 14.36 -15.71
N LYS A 331 -20.47 13.22 -15.81
CA LYS A 331 -21.36 12.70 -14.76
C LYS A 331 -20.69 11.59 -13.96
N TYR A 332 -19.93 11.94 -12.94
CA TYR A 332 -19.20 10.97 -12.10
C TYR A 332 -20.01 10.41 -10.91
N LYS A 333 -21.07 11.10 -10.43
CA LYS A 333 -21.84 10.67 -9.24
C LYS A 333 -22.46 9.28 -9.37
N LYS A 334 -23.12 8.98 -10.51
CA LYS A 334 -23.72 7.65 -10.74
C LYS A 334 -22.66 6.56 -10.81
N MET A 335 -21.51 6.87 -11.40
CA MET A 335 -20.38 5.93 -11.49
C MET A 335 -19.76 5.68 -10.11
N ALA A 336 -19.61 6.72 -9.28
CA ALA A 336 -19.13 6.58 -7.90
C ALA A 336 -20.03 5.62 -7.10
N ILE A 337 -21.34 5.84 -7.14
CA ILE A 337 -22.32 4.99 -6.42
C ILE A 337 -22.30 3.56 -6.97
N GLY A 338 -22.33 3.38 -8.30
CA GLY A 338 -22.29 2.06 -8.92
C GLY A 338 -21.02 1.29 -8.60
N GLY A 339 -19.85 1.95 -8.64
CA GLY A 339 -18.57 1.35 -8.27
C GLY A 339 -18.53 0.92 -6.80
N LEU A 340 -19.03 1.76 -5.88
CA LEU A 340 -19.11 1.43 -4.46
C LEU A 340 -20.06 0.26 -4.18
N LEU A 341 -21.26 0.27 -4.80
CA LEU A 341 -22.22 -0.82 -4.65
C LEU A 341 -21.65 -2.15 -5.17
N LEU A 342 -20.99 -2.12 -6.32
CA LEU A 342 -20.39 -3.31 -6.91
C LEU A 342 -19.24 -3.85 -6.05
N MET A 343 -18.39 -2.96 -5.51
CA MET A 343 -17.32 -3.34 -4.58
C MET A 343 -17.88 -3.93 -3.29
N THR A 344 -18.90 -3.28 -2.69
CA THR A 344 -19.56 -3.77 -1.48
C THR A 344 -20.19 -5.13 -1.72
N PHE A 345 -20.86 -5.32 -2.85
CA PHE A 345 -21.44 -6.61 -3.24
C PHE A 345 -20.38 -7.70 -3.35
N GLY A 346 -19.25 -7.41 -4.02
CA GLY A 346 -18.12 -8.36 -4.11
C GLY A 346 -17.56 -8.74 -2.74
N MET A 347 -17.44 -7.78 -1.80
CA MET A 347 -17.00 -8.06 -0.42
C MET A 347 -18.01 -8.90 0.37
N VAL A 348 -19.30 -8.59 0.23
CA VAL A 348 -20.36 -9.38 0.88
C VAL A 348 -20.36 -10.81 0.35
N MET A 349 -20.15 -11.00 -0.96
CA MET A 349 -20.02 -12.36 -1.52
C MET A 349 -18.80 -13.10 -0.95
N MET A 350 -17.69 -12.41 -0.72
CA MET A 350 -16.51 -13.02 -0.08
C MET A 350 -16.77 -13.45 1.37
N TYR A 351 -17.63 -12.77 2.10
CA TYR A 351 -18.02 -13.16 3.47
C TYR A 351 -18.65 -14.57 3.53
N PHE A 352 -19.35 -14.99 2.49
CA PHE A 352 -19.97 -16.32 2.40
C PHE A 352 -19.02 -17.42 1.89
N MET A 353 -17.72 -17.12 1.71
CA MET A 353 -16.75 -18.14 1.32
C MET A 353 -16.56 -19.19 2.42
N VAL A 354 -16.59 -20.45 2.00
CA VAL A 354 -16.30 -21.61 2.84
C VAL A 354 -15.21 -22.46 2.18
N PRO A 355 -14.53 -23.36 2.91
CA PRO A 355 -13.49 -24.22 2.33
C PRO A 355 -13.94 -25.01 1.07
N SER A 356 -15.24 -25.36 1.00
CA SER A 356 -15.84 -26.07 -0.13
C SER A 356 -16.20 -25.17 -1.33
N THR A 357 -16.13 -23.84 -1.20
CA THR A 357 -16.45 -22.91 -2.32
C THR A 357 -15.61 -23.22 -3.55
N PRO A 358 -16.19 -23.49 -4.74
CA PRO A 358 -15.41 -23.75 -5.95
C PRO A 358 -14.54 -22.57 -6.36
N ILE A 359 -13.39 -22.83 -7.00
CA ILE A 359 -12.41 -21.78 -7.40
C ILE A 359 -13.05 -20.79 -8.38
N TYR A 360 -13.86 -21.27 -9.33
CA TYR A 360 -14.51 -20.38 -10.31
C TYR A 360 -15.47 -19.38 -9.67
N VAL A 361 -16.10 -19.76 -8.56
CA VAL A 361 -16.96 -18.84 -7.76
C VAL A 361 -16.09 -17.77 -7.09
N LEU A 362 -14.95 -18.18 -6.53
CA LEU A 362 -14.00 -17.24 -5.93
C LEU A 362 -13.46 -16.25 -6.98
N VAL A 363 -13.11 -16.73 -8.17
CA VAL A 363 -12.69 -15.89 -9.30
C VAL A 363 -13.80 -14.90 -9.69
N ALA A 364 -15.06 -15.33 -9.71
CA ALA A 364 -16.19 -14.45 -10.01
C ALA A 364 -16.32 -13.34 -8.95
N TYR A 365 -16.16 -13.65 -7.65
CA TYR A 365 -16.16 -12.65 -6.59
C TYR A 365 -14.99 -11.65 -6.74
N MET A 366 -13.81 -12.13 -7.08
CA MET A 366 -12.64 -11.30 -7.36
C MET A 366 -12.87 -10.36 -8.55
N ILE A 367 -13.48 -10.85 -9.64
CA ILE A 367 -13.84 -10.02 -10.81
C ILE A 367 -14.83 -8.92 -10.38
N ILE A 368 -15.88 -9.24 -9.67
CA ILE A 368 -16.89 -8.27 -9.21
C ILE A 368 -16.23 -7.19 -8.35
N LEU A 369 -15.37 -7.58 -7.42
CA LEU A 369 -14.60 -6.67 -6.59
C LEU A 369 -13.71 -5.75 -7.46
N GLY A 370 -12.97 -6.33 -8.41
CA GLY A 370 -12.10 -5.59 -9.33
C GLY A 370 -12.86 -4.58 -10.19
N LEU A 371 -14.03 -4.96 -10.72
CA LEU A 371 -14.92 -4.06 -11.48
C LEU A 371 -15.33 -2.85 -10.62
N GLY A 372 -15.75 -3.08 -9.39
CA GLY A 372 -16.16 -2.02 -8.46
C GLY A 372 -15.01 -1.05 -8.14
N MET A 373 -13.83 -1.59 -7.85
CA MET A 373 -12.63 -0.82 -7.54
C MET A 373 -12.15 0.01 -8.72
N GLY A 374 -12.12 -0.58 -9.91
CA GLY A 374 -11.68 0.10 -11.13
C GLY A 374 -12.58 1.28 -11.52
N ILE A 375 -13.87 1.23 -11.16
CA ILE A 375 -14.77 2.37 -11.31
C ILE A 375 -14.55 3.40 -10.21
N ALA A 376 -14.51 2.99 -8.95
CA ALA A 376 -14.51 3.91 -7.81
C ALA A 376 -13.20 4.71 -7.67
N MET A 377 -12.04 4.07 -7.83
CA MET A 377 -10.72 4.71 -7.60
C MET A 377 -10.48 5.97 -8.45
N PRO A 378 -10.63 5.97 -9.79
CA PRO A 378 -10.43 7.16 -10.59
C PRO A 378 -11.46 8.25 -10.30
N VAL A 379 -12.71 7.87 -10.03
CA VAL A 379 -13.79 8.81 -9.71
C VAL A 379 -13.43 9.62 -8.47
N PHE A 380 -13.07 8.99 -7.37
CA PHE A 380 -12.73 9.69 -6.13
C PHE A 380 -11.44 10.48 -6.24
N SER A 381 -10.45 10.02 -7.01
CA SER A 381 -9.24 10.80 -7.31
C SER A 381 -9.56 12.09 -8.06
N LEU A 382 -10.42 12.03 -9.09
CA LEU A 382 -10.86 13.21 -9.84
C LEU A 382 -11.71 14.14 -8.98
N THR A 383 -12.59 13.58 -8.13
CA THR A 383 -13.46 14.37 -7.24
C THR A 383 -12.63 15.19 -6.26
N VAL A 384 -11.56 14.60 -5.68
CA VAL A 384 -10.62 15.34 -4.81
C VAL A 384 -9.93 16.46 -5.57
N GLN A 385 -9.45 16.21 -6.79
CA GLN A 385 -8.77 17.21 -7.61
C GLN A 385 -9.69 18.35 -8.01
N ASN A 386 -10.95 18.07 -8.35
CA ASN A 386 -11.94 19.06 -8.74
C ASN A 386 -12.50 19.87 -7.55
N ALA A 387 -12.31 19.39 -6.32
CA ALA A 387 -12.79 20.05 -5.11
C ALA A 387 -11.85 21.16 -4.59
N VAL A 388 -10.68 21.35 -5.22
CA VAL A 388 -9.63 22.28 -4.75
C VAL A 388 -9.18 23.22 -5.85
N ALA A 389 -8.61 24.37 -5.46
CA ALA A 389 -8.01 25.30 -6.41
C ALA A 389 -6.77 24.69 -7.11
N PRO A 390 -6.45 25.09 -8.35
CA PRO A 390 -5.31 24.55 -9.10
C PRO A 390 -3.96 24.62 -8.37
N GLN A 391 -3.76 25.64 -7.54
CA GLN A 391 -2.55 25.82 -6.73
C GLN A 391 -2.42 24.79 -5.60
N GLN A 392 -3.51 24.18 -5.18
CA GLN A 392 -3.59 23.20 -4.10
C GLN A 392 -3.67 21.75 -4.58
N LEU A 393 -3.67 21.51 -5.90
CA LEU A 393 -3.79 20.16 -6.49
C LEU A 393 -2.73 19.19 -5.97
N GLY A 394 -1.48 19.64 -5.84
CA GLY A 394 -0.37 18.81 -5.35
C GLY A 394 -0.62 18.33 -3.93
N VAL A 395 -0.95 19.26 -3.03
CA VAL A 395 -1.23 18.95 -1.62
C VAL A 395 -2.48 18.10 -1.47
N ALA A 396 -3.55 18.39 -2.21
CA ALA A 396 -4.78 17.61 -2.19
C ALA A 396 -4.56 16.16 -2.67
N THR A 397 -3.75 15.97 -3.71
CA THR A 397 -3.40 14.64 -4.22
C THR A 397 -2.53 13.87 -3.22
N ALA A 398 -1.55 14.54 -2.59
CA ALA A 398 -0.71 13.94 -1.54
C ALA A 398 -1.54 13.55 -0.32
N THR A 399 -2.47 14.39 0.11
CA THR A 399 -3.42 14.09 1.19
C THR A 399 -4.27 12.87 0.84
N SER A 400 -4.81 12.81 -0.36
CA SER A 400 -5.61 11.67 -0.80
C SER A 400 -4.79 10.37 -0.83
N GLN A 401 -3.52 10.43 -1.24
CA GLN A 401 -2.62 9.28 -1.19
C GLN A 401 -2.33 8.85 0.25
N LEU A 402 -2.13 9.82 1.16
CA LEU A 402 -1.95 9.54 2.59
C LEU A 402 -3.16 8.79 3.17
N PHE A 403 -4.39 9.29 2.93
CA PHE A 403 -5.61 8.64 3.41
C PHE A 403 -5.78 7.22 2.85
N ARG A 404 -5.49 7.01 1.57
CA ARG A 404 -5.51 5.67 0.97
C ARG A 404 -4.49 4.74 1.61
N ASN A 405 -3.24 5.20 1.78
CA ASN A 405 -2.20 4.38 2.39
C ASN A 405 -2.54 4.01 3.85
N LEU A 406 -3.05 4.98 4.63
CA LEU A 406 -3.55 4.72 5.98
C LEU A 406 -4.69 3.69 5.97
N GLY A 407 -5.65 3.85 5.07
CA GLY A 407 -6.74 2.89 4.91
C GLY A 407 -6.25 1.49 4.63
N GLY A 408 -5.34 1.32 3.66
CA GLY A 408 -4.74 0.03 3.34
C GLY A 408 -4.01 -0.59 4.52
N THR A 409 -3.18 0.18 5.20
CA THR A 409 -2.37 -0.30 6.33
C THR A 409 -3.22 -0.68 7.53
N ILE A 410 -4.18 0.18 7.92
CA ILE A 410 -5.11 -0.09 9.02
C ILE A 410 -6.02 -1.27 8.65
N GLY A 411 -6.52 -1.33 7.42
CA GLY A 411 -7.35 -2.43 6.94
C GLY A 411 -6.66 -3.78 7.07
N ILE A 412 -5.39 -3.90 6.64
CA ILE A 412 -4.60 -5.12 6.80
C ILE A 412 -4.40 -5.47 8.28
N ALA A 413 -4.04 -4.48 9.10
CA ALA A 413 -3.78 -4.70 10.52
C ALA A 413 -5.04 -5.18 11.27
N VAL A 414 -6.19 -4.55 11.03
CA VAL A 414 -7.48 -4.93 11.62
C VAL A 414 -7.90 -6.34 11.17
N MET A 415 -7.85 -6.62 9.85
CA MET A 415 -8.19 -7.95 9.34
C MET A 415 -7.24 -9.03 9.87
N GLY A 416 -5.94 -8.71 10.00
CA GLY A 416 -4.96 -9.61 10.60
C GLY A 416 -5.23 -9.89 12.07
N SER A 417 -5.61 -8.89 12.84
CA SER A 417 -6.01 -9.07 14.24
C SER A 417 -7.24 -9.97 14.37
N VAL A 418 -8.28 -9.72 13.56
CA VAL A 418 -9.51 -10.56 13.53
C VAL A 418 -9.17 -12.00 13.13
N MET A 419 -8.34 -12.19 12.10
CA MET A 419 -7.93 -13.52 11.65
C MET A 419 -7.16 -14.26 12.75
N SER A 420 -6.18 -13.62 13.39
CA SER A 420 -5.37 -14.20 14.45
C SER A 420 -6.23 -14.62 15.65
N SER A 421 -7.15 -13.76 16.09
CA SER A 421 -8.08 -14.06 17.19
C SER A 421 -9.01 -15.22 16.85
N ALA A 422 -9.54 -15.28 15.61
CA ALA A 422 -10.40 -16.37 15.17
C ALA A 422 -9.64 -17.71 15.10
N MET A 423 -8.38 -17.69 14.65
CA MET A 423 -7.53 -18.89 14.63
C MET A 423 -7.20 -19.38 16.04
N ALA A 424 -6.82 -18.47 16.94
CA ALA A 424 -6.51 -18.81 18.35
C ALA A 424 -7.71 -19.46 19.04
N LYS A 425 -8.90 -18.88 18.86
CA LYS A 425 -10.15 -19.44 19.41
C LYS A 425 -10.42 -20.86 18.92
N LYS A 426 -10.31 -21.09 17.60
CA LYS A 426 -10.52 -22.44 17.04
C LYS A 426 -9.49 -23.45 17.51
N MET A 427 -8.22 -23.06 17.68
CA MET A 427 -7.19 -23.95 18.23
C MET A 427 -7.52 -24.33 19.67
N THR A 428 -7.99 -23.40 20.49
CA THR A 428 -8.40 -23.66 21.87
C THR A 428 -9.61 -24.60 21.92
N ASP A 429 -10.61 -24.38 21.06
CA ASP A 429 -11.80 -25.23 20.98
C ASP A 429 -11.43 -26.68 20.56
N MET A 430 -10.51 -26.83 19.60
CA MET A 430 -10.02 -28.15 19.17
C MET A 430 -9.22 -28.88 20.26
N SER A 431 -8.37 -28.17 20.98
CA SER A 431 -7.59 -28.76 22.09
C SER A 431 -8.49 -29.17 23.25
N GLY A 432 -9.55 -28.40 23.52
CA GLY A 432 -10.57 -28.75 24.52
C GLY A 432 -11.38 -30.01 24.15
N THR A 433 -11.74 -30.18 22.88
CA THR A 433 -12.43 -31.37 22.38
C THR A 433 -11.55 -32.62 22.36
N LEU A 434 -10.26 -32.49 22.03
CA LEU A 434 -9.31 -33.60 22.08
C LEU A 434 -9.01 -34.04 23.52
N GLY A 435 -8.91 -33.08 24.47
CA GLY A 435 -8.74 -33.36 25.90
C GLY A 435 -9.96 -34.08 26.51
N GLN A 436 -11.17 -33.72 26.12
CA GLN A 436 -12.40 -34.42 26.55
C GLN A 436 -12.53 -35.80 25.91
N GLY A 437 -12.13 -36.00 24.65
CA GLY A 437 -12.12 -37.31 24.00
C GLY A 437 -11.09 -38.27 24.58
N ALA A 438 -9.97 -37.79 25.07
CA ALA A 438 -8.97 -38.60 25.76
C ALA A 438 -9.42 -39.01 27.19
N ALA A 439 -10.21 -38.17 27.86
CA ALA A 439 -10.74 -38.45 29.19
C ALA A 439 -11.95 -39.43 29.17
N SER A 440 -12.55 -39.64 28.02
CA SER A 440 -13.70 -40.55 27.84
C SER A 440 -13.34 -41.90 27.20
N ALA A 441 -12.04 -42.19 26.98
CA ALA A 441 -11.61 -43.49 26.52
C ALA A 441 -11.79 -44.52 27.68
N PRO A 442 -12.52 -45.64 27.50
CA PRO A 442 -12.64 -46.66 28.53
C PRO A 442 -11.27 -47.24 28.83
N THR A 443 -10.88 -47.23 30.07
CA THR A 443 -9.71 -47.99 30.59
C THR A 443 -10.19 -49.42 30.71
N ASP A 444 -10.01 -50.21 29.66
CA ASP A 444 -10.05 -51.69 29.77
C ASP A 444 -8.67 -52.25 30.01
#